data_2a6a952b323edf05775322411ae991bb
#
_entry.id   2a6a952b323edf05775322411ae991bb
#
_cell.length_a   1.000
_cell.length_b   1.000
_cell.length_c   1.000
_cell.angle_alpha   90.00
_cell.angle_beta   90.00
_cell.angle_gamma   90.00
#
_symmetry.space_group_name_H-M   'P 1'
#
loop_
_entity.id
_entity.type
_entity.pdbx_description
1 polymer ?
#
loop_
_entity_poly.entity_id
_entity_poly.type
_entity_poly.pdbx_seq_one_letter_code
_entity_poly.pdbx_strand_id
1 'polypeptide(L)' 'MNITDSRDEAFEAIAEMLRSNVKKTKIASKLAADYCVSDKTVYKWISKVEEMYDIE' A
#
# COMPACT_ATOMS: atom_id res chain seq x y z
N MET A 1 23.48 -0.14 -6.32
CA MET A 1 22.33 0.11 -6.48
C MET A 1 21.75 0.70 -5.34
N ASN A 2 20.85 1.32 -5.48
CA ASN A 2 20.36 1.90 -4.47
C ASN A 2 19.50 1.12 -3.71
N ILE A 3 19.32 1.39 -2.57
CA ILE A 3 18.48 0.70 -1.80
C ILE A 3 17.14 1.03 -2.12
N THR A 4 16.41 0.09 -2.53
CA THR A 4 15.07 0.31 -2.81
C THR A 4 14.34 0.58 -1.57
N ASP A 5 13.62 1.63 -1.55
CA ASP A 5 12.83 1.95 -0.41
C ASP A 5 11.72 0.92 -0.32
N SER A 6 11.60 0.25 0.79
CA SER A 6 10.54 -0.75 0.90
C SER A 6 9.18 -0.12 0.71
N ARG A 7 9.02 1.17 0.91
CA ARG A 7 7.74 1.82 0.68
C ARG A 7 7.36 1.80 -0.79
N ASP A 8 8.35 1.83 -1.68
CA ASP A 8 8.04 1.78 -3.12
C ASP A 8 7.39 0.46 -3.47
N GLU A 9 7.90 -0.62 -2.92
CA GLU A 9 7.30 -1.92 -3.17
C GLU A 9 5.90 -1.99 -2.58
N ALA A 10 5.73 -1.45 -1.38
CA ALA A 10 4.43 -1.45 -0.75
C ALA A 10 3.43 -0.66 -1.58
N PHE A 11 3.86 0.48 -2.11
CA PHE A 11 2.98 1.30 -2.92
C PHE A 11 2.55 0.58 -4.19
N GLU A 12 3.46 -0.11 -4.83
CA GLU A 12 3.12 -0.86 -6.02
C GLU A 12 2.14 -1.99 -5.70
N ALA A 13 2.37 -2.68 -4.60
CA ALA A 13 1.48 -3.74 -4.19
C ALA A 13 0.09 -3.20 -3.90
N ILE A 14 0.01 -2.05 -3.23
CA ILE A 14 -1.26 -1.43 -2.93
C ILE A 14 -1.99 -1.05 -4.22
N ALA A 15 -1.27 -0.46 -5.16
CA ALA A 15 -1.88 -0.05 -6.42
C ALA A 15 -2.46 -1.26 -7.15
N GLU A 16 -1.74 -2.35 -7.16
CA GLU A 16 -2.22 -3.54 -7.81
C GLU A 16 -3.46 -4.10 -7.13
N MET A 17 -3.44 -4.12 -5.82
CA MET A 17 -4.59 -4.63 -5.08
C MET A 17 -5.81 -3.74 -5.26
N LEU A 18 -5.59 -2.43 -5.32
CA LEU A 18 -6.71 -1.52 -5.55
C LEU A 18 -7.31 -1.73 -6.93
N ARG A 19 -6.48 -1.97 -7.90
CA ARG A 19 -6.96 -2.23 -9.25
C ARG A 19 -7.74 -3.53 -9.32
N SER A 20 -7.43 -4.46 -8.44
CA SER A 20 -8.13 -5.73 -8.38
C SER A 20 -9.34 -5.69 -7.47
N ASN A 21 -9.70 -4.50 -6.99
CA ASN A 21 -10.86 -4.32 -6.15
C ASN A 21 -10.73 -4.98 -4.79
N VAL A 22 -9.53 -5.09 -4.29
CA VAL A 22 -9.31 -5.62 -2.96
C VAL A 22 -9.70 -4.54 -1.95
N LYS A 23 -10.37 -4.94 -0.89
CA LYS A 23 -10.81 -3.98 0.11
C LYS A 23 -9.63 -3.37 0.84
N LYS A 24 -9.75 -2.10 1.17
CA LYS A 24 -8.68 -1.41 1.85
C LYS A 24 -8.36 -2.01 3.20
N THR A 25 -9.36 -2.49 3.91
CA THR A 25 -9.10 -3.13 5.19
C THR A 25 -8.25 -4.38 5.00
N LYS A 26 -8.48 -5.12 3.93
CA LYS A 26 -7.69 -6.30 3.66
C LYS A 26 -6.27 -5.91 3.29
N ILE A 27 -6.12 -4.89 2.48
CA ILE A 27 -4.80 -4.41 2.11
C ILE A 27 -4.03 -3.98 3.35
N ALA A 28 -4.69 -3.22 4.22
CA ALA A 28 -4.03 -2.73 5.42
C ALA A 28 -3.60 -3.87 6.31
N SER A 29 -4.47 -4.85 6.50
CA SER A 29 -4.15 -5.97 7.34
C SER A 29 -2.95 -6.75 6.81
N LYS A 30 -2.95 -7.01 5.50
CA LYS A 30 -1.89 -7.78 4.90
C LYS A 30 -0.56 -7.05 4.95
N LEU A 31 -0.55 -5.79 4.58
CA LEU A 31 0.71 -5.06 4.54
C LEU A 31 1.21 -4.71 5.93
N ALA A 32 0.31 -4.50 6.87
CA ALA A 32 0.74 -4.24 8.23
C ALA A 32 1.54 -5.43 8.74
N ALA A 33 1.11 -6.63 8.42
CA ALA A 33 1.84 -7.82 8.84
C ALA A 33 3.13 -7.98 8.04
N ASP A 34 3.06 -7.75 6.73
CA ASP A 34 4.22 -7.94 5.87
C ASP A 34 5.35 -6.97 6.18
N TYR A 35 5.01 -5.75 6.51
CA TYR A 35 6.01 -4.71 6.73
C TYR A 35 6.18 -4.34 8.20
N CYS A 36 5.47 -5.04 9.07
CA CYS A 36 5.57 -4.79 10.52
C CYS A 36 5.27 -3.35 10.87
N VAL A 37 4.19 -2.84 10.31
CA VAL A 37 3.75 -1.48 10.61
C VAL A 37 2.31 -1.53 11.06
N SER A 38 1.79 -0.43 11.54
CA SER A 38 0.41 -0.40 12.01
C SER A 38 -0.54 -0.22 10.83
N ASP A 39 -1.79 -0.61 11.03
CA ASP A 39 -2.81 -0.43 10.01
C ASP A 39 -2.92 1.03 9.62
N LYS A 40 -2.82 1.92 10.60
CA LYS A 40 -2.89 3.33 10.33
C LYS A 40 -1.87 3.76 9.32
N THR A 41 -0.65 3.25 9.46
CA THR A 41 0.41 3.58 8.52
C THR A 41 0.07 3.09 7.13
N VAL A 42 -0.49 1.90 7.02
CA VAL A 42 -0.85 1.36 5.72
C VAL A 42 -1.98 2.18 5.10
N TYR A 43 -2.93 2.63 5.91
CA TYR A 43 -4.01 3.48 5.39
C TYR A 43 -3.44 4.78 4.81
N LYS A 44 -2.43 5.33 5.43
CA LYS A 44 -1.78 6.52 4.87
C LYS A 44 -1.16 6.20 3.53
N TRP A 45 -0.53 5.04 3.44
CA TRP A 45 0.07 4.62 2.18
C TRP A 45 -1.00 4.44 1.10
N ILE A 46 -2.14 3.87 1.46
CA ILE A 46 -3.22 3.66 0.50
C ILE A 46 -3.70 5.01 -0.03
N SER A 47 -3.89 5.97 0.87
CA SER A 47 -4.29 7.30 0.44
C SER A 47 -3.30 7.92 -0.51
N LYS A 48 -2.02 7.74 -0.20
CA LYS A 48 -0.96 8.29 -1.02
C LYS A 48 -0.98 7.65 -2.41
N VAL A 49 -1.16 6.34 -2.45
CA VAL A 49 -1.19 5.63 -3.72
C VAL A 49 -2.38 6.07 -4.55
N GLU A 50 -3.52 6.27 -3.92
CA GLU A 50 -4.69 6.73 -4.64
C GLU A 50 -4.43 8.07 -5.29
N GLU A 51 -3.71 8.93 -4.59
CA GLU A 51 -3.37 10.22 -5.15
C GLU A 51 -2.37 10.11 -6.28
N MET A 52 -1.33 9.33 -6.04
CA MET A 52 -0.24 9.22 -7.01
C MET A 52 -0.67 8.54 -8.29
N TYR A 53 -1.51 7.52 -8.17
CA TYR A 53 -1.90 6.73 -9.33
C TYR A 53 -3.28 7.10 -9.85
N ASP A 54 -3.92 8.06 -9.22
CA ASP A 54 -5.23 8.53 -9.64
C ASP A 54 -6.23 7.39 -9.71
N ILE A 55 -6.24 6.56 -8.70
CA ILE A 55 -7.16 5.43 -8.64
C ILE A 55 -8.38 5.85 -7.86
N GLU A 56 -9.55 5.48 -8.35
CA GLU A 56 -10.78 5.84 -7.68
C GLU A 56 -11.45 4.67 -7.08
#